data_55e3e2e3d256b78deb39bc04d4016ba8
#
_entry.id   55e3e2e3d256b78deb39bc04d4016ba8
#
_cell.length_a   1.000
_cell.length_b   1.000
_cell.length_c   1.000
_cell.angle_alpha   90.00
_cell.angle_beta   90.00
_cell.angle_gamma   90.00
#
_symmetry.space_group_name_H-M   'P 1'
#
loop_
_entity.id
_entity.type
_entity.pdbx_description
1 polymer ?
#
loop_
_entity_poly.entity_id
_entity_poly.type
_entity_poly.pdbx_seq_one_letter_code
_entity_poly.pdbx_strand_id
1 'polypeptide(L)'
;MPIDTKNPQYQLYSPVWQRTRDAVAGSVKVKEKRNEYLPVPDAEAGEGLGTESLRYRQYLKRAVYTNFTGRTKNALVGAAFRKNPTAELPESLSYLLDDATGDGLPLSQLAKDTLSDLLETGRAGFLVDYPQADDGLSVEEINLLDLRASIIPYSAESVINWKTSVVRGRKLVTMIVLSESYLEPNDEFSHESKTQY
;
A
#
# COMPACT_ATOMS: atom_id res chain seq x y z
N MET A 1 -7.05 -2.33 25.19
CA MET A 1 -6.94 -1.41 24.04
C MET A 1 -7.66 -2.04 22.88
N PRO A 2 -8.43 -1.30 22.10
CA PRO A 2 -9.05 -1.81 20.89
C PRO A 2 -7.97 -2.30 19.90
N ILE A 3 -8.29 -3.30 19.08
CA ILE A 3 -7.34 -3.92 18.14
C ILE A 3 -6.88 -2.94 17.06
N ASP A 4 -7.72 -1.97 16.73
CA ASP A 4 -7.48 -0.89 15.76
C ASP A 4 -6.57 0.25 16.28
N THR A 5 -6.02 0.11 17.50
CA THR A 5 -5.14 1.11 18.10
C THR A 5 -3.86 1.25 17.26
N LYS A 6 -3.59 2.46 16.80
CA LYS A 6 -2.45 2.78 15.94
C LYS A 6 -1.18 3.04 16.76
N ASN A 7 -0.05 2.56 16.27
CA ASN A 7 1.26 2.84 16.84
C ASN A 7 1.59 4.34 16.75
N PRO A 8 2.22 4.97 17.77
CA PRO A 8 2.60 6.39 17.71
C PRO A 8 3.46 6.75 16.50
N GLN A 9 4.37 5.87 16.07
CA GLN A 9 5.17 6.09 14.85
C GLN A 9 4.29 6.05 13.60
N TYR A 10 3.29 5.16 13.55
CA TYR A 10 2.33 5.15 12.45
C TYR A 10 1.59 6.49 12.36
N GLN A 11 1.11 7.01 13.50
CA GLN A 11 0.40 8.30 13.53
C GLN A 11 1.28 9.47 13.07
N LEU A 12 2.57 9.42 13.37
CA LEU A 12 3.54 10.44 12.94
C LEU A 12 3.77 10.40 11.42
N TYR A 13 3.91 9.22 10.84
CA TYR A 13 4.29 9.07 9.43
C TYR A 13 3.10 8.98 8.47
N SER A 14 1.94 8.54 8.91
CA SER A 14 0.75 8.38 8.08
C SER A 14 0.37 9.66 7.30
N PRO A 15 0.40 10.89 7.89
CA PRO A 15 0.14 12.10 7.13
C PRO A 15 1.21 12.40 6.06
N VAL A 16 2.46 11.98 6.31
CA VAL A 16 3.57 12.13 5.35
C VAL A 16 3.35 11.20 4.16
N TRP A 17 3.03 9.93 4.42
CA TRP A 17 2.71 8.96 3.36
C TRP A 17 1.54 9.43 2.50
N GLN A 18 0.46 9.87 3.13
CA GLN A 18 -0.70 10.39 2.41
C GLN A 18 -0.31 11.55 1.48
N ARG A 19 0.51 12.48 1.98
CA ARG A 19 0.98 13.63 1.19
C ARG A 19 1.85 13.20 0.01
N THR A 20 2.72 12.21 0.21
CA THR A 20 3.55 11.67 -0.88
C THR A 20 2.71 10.94 -1.91
N ARG A 21 1.74 10.12 -1.48
CA ARG A 21 0.76 9.45 -2.37
C ARG A 21 0.00 10.45 -3.22
N ASP A 22 -0.54 11.51 -2.60
CA ASP A 22 -1.28 12.56 -3.29
C ASP A 22 -0.40 13.30 -4.31
N ALA A 23 0.87 13.58 -3.95
CA ALA A 23 1.83 14.20 -4.84
C ALA A 23 2.16 13.31 -6.05
N VAL A 24 2.35 12.01 -5.84
CA VAL A 24 2.61 11.04 -6.93
C VAL A 24 1.39 10.88 -7.82
N ALA A 25 0.19 10.82 -7.23
CA ALA A 25 -1.07 10.71 -7.97
C ALA A 25 -1.35 11.92 -8.88
N GLY A 26 -0.79 13.08 -8.54
CA GLY A 26 -0.71 14.22 -9.44
C GLY A 26 -1.85 15.24 -9.31
N SER A 27 -2.03 16.03 -10.37
CA SER A 27 -2.84 17.26 -10.36
C SER A 27 -4.29 17.05 -9.90
N VAL A 28 -4.92 15.97 -10.29
CA VAL A 28 -6.32 15.68 -9.91
C VAL A 28 -6.41 15.53 -8.40
N LYS A 29 -5.55 14.69 -7.82
CA LYS A 29 -5.56 14.40 -6.38
C LYS A 29 -5.22 15.63 -5.54
N VAL A 30 -4.22 16.40 -5.98
CA VAL A 30 -3.85 17.67 -5.34
C VAL A 30 -5.01 18.68 -5.34
N LYS A 31 -5.75 18.76 -6.44
CA LYS A 31 -6.91 19.65 -6.53
C LYS A 31 -8.12 19.17 -5.73
N GLU A 32 -8.33 17.87 -5.63
CA GLU A 32 -9.38 17.27 -4.77
C GLU A 32 -9.20 17.66 -3.31
N LYS A 33 -7.96 17.74 -2.83
CA LYS A 33 -7.61 18.14 -1.46
C LYS A 33 -7.83 19.64 -1.17
N ARG A 34 -8.15 20.42 -2.17
CA ARG A 34 -8.55 21.84 -2.05
C ARG A 34 -7.63 22.62 -1.10
N ASN A 35 -8.21 23.17 -0.02
CA ASN A 35 -7.52 24.07 0.92
C ASN A 35 -6.33 23.45 1.64
N GLU A 36 -6.22 22.12 1.67
CA GLU A 36 -5.08 21.43 2.28
C GLU A 36 -3.78 21.69 1.51
N TYR A 37 -3.82 21.68 0.17
CA TYR A 37 -2.65 21.92 -0.68
C TYR A 37 -2.71 23.24 -1.46
N LEU A 38 -3.90 23.78 -1.65
CA LEU A 38 -4.16 24.99 -2.38
C LEU A 38 -4.96 25.94 -1.49
N PRO A 39 -4.30 26.64 -0.55
CA PRO A 39 -4.98 27.53 0.38
C PRO A 39 -5.72 28.64 -0.36
N VAL A 40 -6.78 29.13 0.27
CA VAL A 40 -7.57 30.26 -0.29
C VAL A 40 -6.66 31.48 -0.38
N PRO A 41 -6.47 32.07 -1.58
CA PRO A 41 -5.74 33.31 -1.72
C PRO A 41 -6.46 34.43 -0.96
N ASP A 42 -5.71 35.26 -0.24
CA ASP A 42 -6.23 36.41 0.50
C ASP A 42 -7.32 36.07 1.53
N ALA A 43 -7.08 35.01 2.35
CA ALA A 43 -8.04 34.57 3.38
C ALA A 43 -8.43 35.70 4.37
N GLU A 44 -7.61 36.74 4.50
CA GLU A 44 -7.84 37.90 5.36
C GLU A 44 -8.66 39.01 4.70
N ALA A 45 -8.94 38.93 3.39
CA ALA A 45 -9.54 40.04 2.63
C ALA A 45 -11.08 40.10 2.72
N GLY A 46 -11.73 39.42 3.69
CA GLY A 46 -13.14 39.64 4.00
C GLY A 46 -14.12 38.55 3.53
N GLU A 47 -15.39 38.75 3.85
CA GLU A 47 -16.49 37.81 3.60
C GLU A 47 -16.65 37.48 2.11
N GLY A 48 -16.90 36.19 1.82
CA GLY A 48 -17.17 35.69 0.46
C GLY A 48 -15.98 35.03 -0.25
N LEU A 49 -14.80 34.89 0.39
CA LEU A 49 -13.61 34.29 -0.18
C LEU A 49 -13.37 32.85 0.27
N GLY A 50 -14.34 32.20 0.90
CA GLY A 50 -14.25 30.81 1.33
C GLY A 50 -14.02 29.81 0.18
N THR A 51 -13.76 28.55 0.55
CA THR A 51 -13.52 27.44 -0.39
C THR A 51 -14.65 27.18 -1.38
N GLU A 52 -15.85 27.69 -1.14
CA GLU A 52 -17.02 27.57 -2.01
C GLU A 52 -17.20 28.79 -2.93
N SER A 53 -16.37 29.83 -2.82
CA SER A 53 -16.46 31.02 -3.65
C SER A 53 -16.16 30.74 -5.12
N LEU A 54 -16.76 31.51 -6.00
CA LEU A 54 -16.49 31.45 -7.47
C LEU A 54 -14.99 31.70 -7.74
N ARG A 55 -14.40 32.67 -7.03
CA ARG A 55 -12.98 33.03 -7.15
C ARG A 55 -12.07 31.84 -6.81
N TYR A 56 -12.33 31.12 -5.71
CA TYR A 56 -11.57 29.95 -5.33
C TYR A 56 -11.72 28.80 -6.34
N ARG A 57 -12.94 28.54 -6.83
CA ARG A 57 -13.18 27.54 -7.88
C ARG A 57 -12.42 27.87 -9.18
N GLN A 58 -12.36 29.12 -9.57
CA GLN A 58 -11.56 29.56 -10.72
C GLN A 58 -10.05 29.42 -10.47
N TYR A 59 -9.60 29.70 -9.24
CA TYR A 59 -8.22 29.49 -8.83
C TYR A 59 -7.83 28.01 -8.94
N LEU A 60 -8.64 27.09 -8.40
CA LEU A 60 -8.42 25.65 -8.52
C LEU A 60 -8.33 25.18 -9.98
N LYS A 61 -9.19 25.70 -10.86
CA LYS A 61 -9.16 25.36 -12.30
C LYS A 61 -7.85 25.77 -12.95
N ARG A 62 -7.33 26.94 -12.62
CA ARG A 62 -6.10 27.50 -13.21
C ARG A 62 -4.84 27.00 -12.57
N ALA A 63 -4.90 26.50 -11.33
CA ALA A 63 -3.74 25.97 -10.63
C ALA A 63 -3.08 24.85 -11.44
N VAL A 64 -1.77 24.93 -11.61
CA VAL A 64 -0.97 23.95 -12.32
C VAL A 64 -0.09 23.21 -11.30
N TYR A 65 -0.18 21.90 -11.30
CA TYR A 65 0.70 21.04 -10.52
C TYR A 65 1.63 20.27 -11.47
N THR A 66 2.93 20.53 -11.35
CA THR A 66 3.94 19.79 -12.12
C THR A 66 4.41 18.57 -11.30
N ASN A 67 3.99 17.38 -11.74
CA ASN A 67 4.24 16.15 -11.02
C ASN A 67 5.72 15.68 -11.19
N PHE A 68 6.66 16.36 -10.55
CA PHE A 68 8.06 15.92 -10.50
C PHE A 68 8.22 14.65 -9.66
N THR A 69 7.51 14.54 -8.54
CA THR A 69 7.59 13.38 -7.63
C THR A 69 7.24 12.09 -8.35
N GLY A 70 6.10 12.05 -9.04
CA GLY A 70 5.68 10.86 -9.80
C GLY A 70 6.63 10.54 -10.96
N ARG A 71 7.14 11.57 -11.67
CA ARG A 71 8.13 11.37 -12.74
C ARG A 71 9.43 10.78 -12.21
N THR A 72 9.95 11.31 -11.10
CA THR A 72 11.18 10.81 -10.46
C THR A 72 11.00 9.36 -10.00
N LYS A 73 9.88 9.05 -9.30
CA LYS A 73 9.56 7.69 -8.90
C LYS A 73 9.55 6.74 -10.09
N ASN A 74 8.82 7.07 -11.14
CA ASN A 74 8.69 6.23 -12.33
C ASN A 74 10.04 6.05 -13.05
N ALA A 75 10.88 7.09 -13.10
CA ALA A 75 12.22 7.01 -13.67
C ALA A 75 13.12 6.06 -12.86
N LEU A 76 13.07 6.13 -11.53
CA LEU A 76 13.86 5.24 -10.65
C LEU A 76 13.40 3.78 -10.77
N VAL A 77 12.10 3.52 -10.76
CA VAL A 77 11.55 2.17 -10.99
C VAL A 77 11.96 1.66 -12.38
N GLY A 78 11.79 2.49 -13.42
CA GLY A 78 12.19 2.14 -14.78
C GLY A 78 13.69 1.90 -14.94
N ALA A 79 14.55 2.62 -14.22
CA ALA A 79 15.97 2.39 -14.21
C ALA A 79 16.35 1.06 -13.52
N ALA A 80 15.71 0.75 -12.38
CA ALA A 80 15.94 -0.49 -11.64
C ALA A 80 15.50 -1.72 -12.44
N PHE A 81 14.34 -1.64 -13.10
CA PHE A 81 13.77 -2.73 -13.90
C PHE A 81 14.00 -2.59 -15.40
N ARG A 82 15.03 -1.86 -15.82
CA ARG A 82 15.41 -1.75 -17.24
C ARG A 82 15.73 -3.09 -17.87
N LYS A 83 16.30 -4.00 -17.09
CA LYS A 83 16.43 -5.43 -17.43
C LYS A 83 15.58 -6.23 -16.47
N ASN A 84 14.92 -7.26 -16.99
CA ASN A 84 14.21 -8.16 -16.11
C ASN A 84 15.16 -8.78 -15.10
N PRO A 85 14.80 -8.75 -13.80
CA PRO A 85 15.60 -9.42 -12.79
C PRO A 85 15.60 -10.93 -13.06
N THR A 86 16.75 -11.57 -12.84
CA THR A 86 16.84 -13.03 -12.86
C THR A 86 16.84 -13.51 -11.41
N ALA A 87 16.01 -14.49 -11.11
CA ALA A 87 15.97 -15.15 -9.80
C ALA A 87 16.20 -16.65 -10.02
N GLU A 88 17.11 -17.20 -9.26
CA GLU A 88 17.39 -18.63 -9.22
C GLU A 88 16.76 -19.19 -7.95
N LEU A 89 15.73 -19.99 -8.09
CA LEU A 89 15.01 -20.59 -6.95
C LEU A 89 15.16 -22.11 -6.99
N PRO A 90 15.11 -22.79 -5.83
CA PRO A 90 14.95 -24.22 -5.79
C PRO A 90 13.70 -24.66 -6.58
N GLU A 91 13.71 -25.88 -7.13
CA GLU A 91 12.60 -26.40 -7.92
C GLU A 91 11.25 -26.32 -7.19
N SER A 92 11.24 -26.59 -5.89
CA SER A 92 10.06 -26.49 -5.02
C SER A 92 9.45 -25.10 -4.89
N LEU A 93 10.20 -24.03 -5.24
CA LEU A 93 9.77 -22.64 -5.17
C LEU A 93 9.72 -21.98 -6.56
N SER A 94 9.94 -22.74 -7.63
CA SER A 94 10.00 -22.21 -9.00
C SER A 94 8.68 -21.59 -9.45
N TYR A 95 7.55 -22.06 -8.93
CA TYR A 95 6.22 -21.51 -9.20
C TYR A 95 6.09 -20.03 -8.84
N LEU A 96 6.86 -19.53 -7.85
CA LEU A 96 6.86 -18.11 -7.47
C LEU A 96 7.31 -17.19 -8.61
N LEU A 97 8.08 -17.71 -9.57
CA LEU A 97 8.49 -16.91 -10.73
C LEU A 97 7.31 -16.48 -11.58
N ASP A 98 6.26 -17.33 -11.67
CA ASP A 98 5.06 -17.10 -12.47
C ASP A 98 3.89 -16.60 -11.63
N ASP A 99 3.80 -17.07 -10.37
CA ASP A 99 2.73 -16.71 -9.44
C ASP A 99 3.27 -16.63 -8.00
N ALA A 100 3.62 -15.43 -7.57
CA ALA A 100 4.16 -15.20 -6.23
C ALA A 100 3.07 -14.94 -5.18
N THR A 101 1.90 -14.46 -5.59
CA THR A 101 0.84 -13.98 -4.70
C THR A 101 -0.36 -14.92 -4.62
N GLY A 102 -0.43 -15.92 -5.49
CA GLY A 102 -1.56 -16.86 -5.58
C GLY A 102 -2.72 -16.36 -6.46
N ASP A 103 -2.57 -15.19 -7.08
CA ASP A 103 -3.53 -14.58 -8.02
C ASP A 103 -2.94 -14.37 -9.43
N GLY A 104 -1.80 -15.00 -9.71
CA GLY A 104 -1.11 -14.95 -11.00
C GLY A 104 -0.11 -13.81 -11.15
N LEU A 105 0.29 -13.12 -10.07
CA LEU A 105 1.29 -12.06 -10.13
C LEU A 105 2.71 -12.64 -10.05
N PRO A 106 3.56 -12.47 -11.09
CA PRO A 106 4.94 -12.96 -11.09
C PRO A 106 5.80 -12.26 -10.03
N LEU A 107 6.79 -12.98 -9.47
CA LEU A 107 7.74 -12.44 -8.50
C LEU A 107 8.45 -11.16 -8.98
N SER A 108 8.77 -11.07 -10.27
CA SER A 108 9.40 -9.90 -10.85
C SER A 108 8.49 -8.66 -10.83
N GLN A 109 7.18 -8.85 -11.07
CA GLN A 109 6.21 -7.77 -11.00
C GLN A 109 5.94 -7.38 -9.54
N LEU A 110 5.81 -8.35 -8.64
CA LEU A 110 5.70 -8.11 -7.19
C LEU A 110 6.88 -7.27 -6.68
N ALA A 111 8.11 -7.59 -7.08
CA ALA A 111 9.30 -6.83 -6.72
C ALA A 111 9.25 -5.39 -7.26
N LYS A 112 8.77 -5.19 -8.49
CA LYS A 112 8.62 -3.87 -9.11
C LYS A 112 7.58 -3.01 -8.39
N ASP A 113 6.43 -3.60 -8.07
CA ASP A 113 5.35 -2.91 -7.35
C ASP A 113 5.77 -2.56 -5.92
N THR A 114 6.50 -3.47 -5.26
CA THR A 114 7.09 -3.21 -3.95
C THR A 114 8.10 -2.07 -3.99
N LEU A 115 9.00 -2.02 -4.98
CA LEU A 115 9.92 -0.89 -5.11
C LEU A 115 9.18 0.42 -5.35
N SER A 116 8.13 0.40 -6.18
CA SER A 116 7.28 1.56 -6.41
C SER A 116 6.67 2.08 -5.10
N ASP A 117 6.16 1.18 -4.25
CA ASP A 117 5.57 1.51 -2.97
C ASP A 117 6.61 2.02 -1.96
N LEU A 118 7.77 1.37 -1.88
CA LEU A 118 8.88 1.77 -1.03
C LEU A 118 9.41 3.17 -1.35
N LEU A 119 9.44 3.56 -2.62
CA LEU A 119 9.86 4.91 -3.02
C LEU A 119 8.86 6.00 -2.59
N GLU A 120 7.61 5.65 -2.33
CA GLU A 120 6.59 6.57 -1.83
C GLU A 120 6.57 6.69 -0.31
N THR A 121 6.71 5.56 0.39
CA THR A 121 6.43 5.48 1.83
C THR A 121 7.64 5.13 2.68
N GLY A 122 8.69 4.57 2.07
CA GLY A 122 9.89 4.08 2.76
C GLY A 122 9.65 2.79 3.55
N ARG A 123 8.46 2.18 3.45
CA ARG A 123 8.10 0.95 4.17
C ARG A 123 7.14 0.09 3.35
N ALA A 124 7.40 -1.21 3.31
CA ALA A 124 6.47 -2.24 2.83
C ALA A 124 6.58 -3.47 3.73
N GLY A 125 5.56 -4.31 3.73
CA GLY A 125 5.52 -5.57 4.46
C GLY A 125 5.20 -6.72 3.52
N PHE A 126 5.64 -7.92 3.91
CA PHE A 126 5.22 -9.16 3.27
C PHE A 126 4.76 -10.13 4.36
N LEU A 127 3.64 -10.77 4.09
CA LEU A 127 3.20 -11.96 4.83
C LEU A 127 3.40 -13.16 3.91
N VAL A 128 4.10 -14.17 4.40
CA VAL A 128 4.11 -15.46 3.73
C VAL A 128 2.98 -16.28 4.35
N ASP A 129 2.00 -16.59 3.54
CA ASP A 129 0.85 -17.38 3.93
C ASP A 129 0.89 -18.76 3.27
N TYR A 130 0.36 -19.74 3.97
CA TYR A 130 0.20 -21.10 3.48
C TYR A 130 -1.23 -21.55 3.78
N PRO A 131 -1.98 -22.04 2.78
CA PRO A 131 -3.34 -22.49 2.99
C PRO A 131 -3.43 -23.53 4.10
N GLN A 132 -4.43 -23.42 4.98
CA GLN A 132 -4.69 -24.44 5.97
C GLN A 132 -5.09 -25.73 5.27
N ALA A 133 -4.41 -26.81 5.62
CA ALA A 133 -4.66 -28.14 5.11
C ALA A 133 -4.91 -29.11 6.26
N ASP A 134 -5.66 -30.16 5.99
CA ASP A 134 -5.86 -31.24 6.97
C ASP A 134 -4.54 -31.96 7.25
N ASP A 135 -4.35 -32.37 8.50
CA ASP A 135 -3.16 -33.12 8.89
C ASP A 135 -3.09 -34.46 8.16
N GLY A 136 -1.92 -34.77 7.59
CA GLY A 136 -1.63 -36.08 7.01
C GLY A 136 -1.85 -36.18 5.50
N LEU A 137 -2.00 -35.06 4.79
CA LEU A 137 -2.05 -35.06 3.32
C LEU A 137 -0.75 -35.59 2.73
N SER A 138 -0.87 -36.43 1.69
CA SER A 138 0.26 -36.89 0.91
C SER A 138 0.77 -35.76 0.00
N VAL A 139 2.00 -35.89 -0.51
CA VAL A 139 2.57 -34.93 -1.47
C VAL A 139 1.74 -34.85 -2.75
N GLU A 140 1.13 -35.97 -3.16
CA GLU A 140 0.25 -36.01 -4.34
C GLU A 140 -1.03 -35.19 -4.12
N GLU A 141 -1.64 -35.30 -2.94
CA GLU A 141 -2.83 -34.53 -2.57
C GLU A 141 -2.52 -33.03 -2.43
N ILE A 142 -1.38 -32.67 -1.84
CA ILE A 142 -0.91 -31.29 -1.77
C ILE A 142 -0.76 -30.68 -3.17
N ASN A 143 -0.17 -31.44 -4.10
CA ASN A 143 -0.02 -31.00 -5.49
C ASN A 143 -1.37 -30.92 -6.24
N LEU A 144 -2.28 -31.87 -5.99
CA LEU A 144 -3.60 -31.89 -6.61
C LEU A 144 -4.47 -30.71 -6.14
N LEU A 145 -4.38 -30.36 -4.87
CA LEU A 145 -5.09 -29.23 -4.24
C LEU A 145 -4.38 -27.89 -4.45
N ASP A 146 -3.22 -27.90 -5.11
CA ASP A 146 -2.39 -26.72 -5.37
C ASP A 146 -2.06 -25.91 -4.10
N LEU A 147 -1.79 -26.62 -3.00
CA LEU A 147 -1.47 -26.00 -1.70
C LEU A 147 -0.02 -25.50 -1.74
N ARG A 148 0.11 -24.20 -1.98
CA ARG A 148 1.41 -23.51 -2.11
C ARG A 148 1.45 -22.29 -1.23
N ALA A 149 2.66 -21.96 -0.74
CA ALA A 149 2.87 -20.70 -0.05
C ALA A 149 2.72 -19.52 -1.01
N SER A 150 2.07 -18.47 -0.56
CA SER A 150 1.93 -17.20 -1.29
C SER A 150 2.56 -16.05 -0.52
N ILE A 151 2.96 -15.00 -1.24
CA ILE A 151 3.55 -13.78 -0.67
C ILE A 151 2.52 -12.67 -0.78
N ILE A 152 1.92 -12.28 0.33
CA ILE A 152 0.92 -11.22 0.38
C ILE A 152 1.60 -9.89 0.68
N PRO A 153 1.59 -8.92 -0.24
CA PRO A 153 2.18 -7.60 0.00
C PRO A 153 1.28 -6.72 0.87
N TYR A 154 1.88 -6.01 1.82
CA TYR A 154 1.22 -5.03 2.66
C TYR A 154 1.85 -3.66 2.48
N SER A 155 1.03 -2.65 2.21
CA SER A 155 1.46 -1.26 2.17
C SER A 155 1.86 -0.73 3.55
N ALA A 156 2.52 0.42 3.57
CA ALA A 156 2.87 1.09 4.83
C ALA A 156 1.62 1.41 5.68
N GLU A 157 0.52 1.72 5.03
CA GLU A 157 -0.76 2.10 5.64
C GLU A 157 -1.49 0.90 6.26
N SER A 158 -1.26 -0.30 5.74
CA SER A 158 -1.90 -1.52 6.25
C SER A 158 -1.28 -2.04 7.55
N VAL A 159 -0.01 -1.70 7.84
CA VAL A 159 0.66 -2.13 9.07
C VAL A 159 0.46 -1.06 10.14
N ILE A 160 -0.64 -1.15 10.89
CA ILE A 160 -1.09 -0.07 11.80
C ILE A 160 -0.46 -0.09 13.18
N ASN A 161 -0.07 -1.27 13.68
CA ASN A 161 0.54 -1.38 14.99
C ASN A 161 1.55 -2.53 15.05
N TRP A 162 2.56 -2.38 15.92
CA TRP A 162 3.54 -3.43 16.20
C TRP A 162 4.09 -3.30 17.61
N LYS A 163 4.48 -4.42 18.19
CA LYS A 163 5.13 -4.48 19.49
C LYS A 163 6.48 -5.18 19.35
N THR A 164 7.47 -4.62 20.01
CA THR A 164 8.80 -5.21 20.06
C THR A 164 9.14 -5.59 21.51
N SER A 165 9.81 -6.72 21.70
CA SER A 165 10.30 -7.17 22.99
C SER A 165 11.76 -7.60 22.87
N VAL A 166 12.50 -7.50 23.97
CA VAL A 166 13.87 -8.01 24.00
C VAL A 166 13.84 -9.46 24.47
N VAL A 167 14.17 -10.36 23.56
CA VAL A 167 14.25 -11.80 23.83
C VAL A 167 15.70 -12.25 23.69
N ARG A 168 16.30 -12.76 24.76
CA ARG A 168 17.70 -13.20 24.80
C ARG A 168 18.68 -12.12 24.27
N GLY A 169 18.47 -10.85 24.68
CA GLY A 169 19.31 -9.74 24.27
C GLY A 169 19.10 -9.22 22.85
N ARG A 170 18.14 -9.76 22.09
CA ARG A 170 17.78 -9.30 20.75
C ARG A 170 16.40 -8.66 20.75
N LYS A 171 16.30 -7.51 20.08
CA LYS A 171 15.00 -6.85 19.87
C LYS A 171 14.25 -7.55 18.74
N LEU A 172 13.14 -8.19 19.08
CA LEU A 172 12.28 -8.92 18.14
C LEU A 172 10.90 -8.27 18.09
N VAL A 173 10.28 -8.29 16.93
CA VAL A 173 8.87 -7.97 16.78
C VAL A 173 8.06 -9.15 17.27
N THR A 174 7.19 -8.92 18.25
CA THR A 174 6.38 -9.96 18.91
C THR A 174 4.90 -9.88 18.55
N MET A 175 4.48 -8.78 17.95
CA MET A 175 3.12 -8.58 17.48
C MET A 175 3.14 -7.60 16.31
N ILE A 176 2.33 -7.88 15.31
CA ILE A 176 2.01 -6.97 14.21
C ILE A 176 0.49 -6.97 14.08
N VAL A 177 -0.09 -5.80 13.90
CA VAL A 177 -1.51 -5.63 13.58
C VAL A 177 -1.61 -5.11 12.15
N LEU A 178 -2.25 -5.88 11.32
CA LEU A 178 -2.53 -5.57 9.92
C LEU A 178 -3.97 -5.06 9.82
N SER A 179 -4.22 -4.14 8.93
CA SER A 179 -5.56 -3.66 8.60
C SER A 179 -5.83 -4.01 7.15
N GLU A 180 -6.85 -4.79 6.91
CA GLU A 180 -7.27 -5.24 5.59
C GLU A 180 -8.68 -4.77 5.30
N SER A 181 -8.91 -4.29 4.08
CA SER A 181 -10.25 -3.97 3.60
C SER A 181 -10.69 -5.02 2.60
N TYR A 182 -11.84 -5.58 2.80
CA TYR A 182 -12.45 -6.53 1.88
C TYR A 182 -13.87 -6.09 1.51
N LEU A 183 -14.33 -6.57 0.36
CA LEU A 183 -15.68 -6.32 -0.12
C LEU A 183 -16.57 -7.49 0.27
N GLU A 184 -17.56 -7.22 1.10
CA GLU A 184 -18.59 -8.19 1.43
C GLU A 184 -19.80 -7.98 0.51
N PRO A 185 -20.28 -9.01 -0.20
CA PRO A 185 -21.49 -8.87 -1.00
C PRO A 185 -22.70 -8.64 -0.11
N ASN A 186 -23.43 -7.57 -0.36
CA ASN A 186 -24.63 -7.19 0.37
C ASN A 186 -25.89 -7.73 -0.32
N ASP A 187 -25.85 -7.76 -1.66
CA ASP A 187 -26.82 -8.38 -2.56
C ASP A 187 -26.14 -8.81 -3.87
N GLU A 188 -26.91 -9.25 -4.86
CA GLU A 188 -26.40 -9.75 -6.15
C GLU A 188 -25.54 -8.73 -6.91
N PHE A 189 -25.70 -7.42 -6.67
CA PHE A 189 -25.04 -6.35 -7.42
C PHE A 189 -24.33 -5.30 -6.54
N SER A 190 -24.46 -5.36 -5.22
CA SER A 190 -23.86 -4.39 -4.30
C SER A 190 -22.87 -5.04 -3.34
N HIS A 191 -21.80 -4.30 -3.04
CA HIS A 191 -20.76 -4.73 -2.10
C HIS A 191 -20.53 -3.64 -1.07
N GLU A 192 -20.35 -4.03 0.17
CA GLU A 192 -19.96 -3.15 1.26
C GLU A 192 -18.47 -3.36 1.58
N SER A 193 -17.73 -2.26 1.70
CA SER A 193 -16.32 -2.35 2.13
C SER A 193 -16.27 -2.48 3.65
N LYS A 194 -15.70 -3.59 4.13
CA LYS A 194 -15.44 -3.83 5.56
C LYS A 194 -13.95 -3.88 5.83
N THR A 195 -13.57 -3.55 7.06
CA THR A 195 -12.18 -3.61 7.52
C THR A 195 -12.04 -4.69 8.58
N GLN A 196 -11.00 -5.53 8.45
CA GLN A 196 -10.59 -6.51 9.46
C GLN A 196 -9.19 -6.18 9.97
N TYR A 197 -8.86 -6.72 11.17
CA TYR A 197 -7.59 -6.48 11.85
C TYR A 197 -6.99 -7.78 12.36
#